data_a49423065e4692b1cb1832fe0c545d1e
#
_entry.id   a49423065e4692b1cb1832fe0c545d1e
#
_cell.length_a   1.000
_cell.length_b   1.000
_cell.length_c   1.000
_cell.angle_alpha   90.00
_cell.angle_beta   90.00
_cell.angle_gamma   90.00
#
_symmetry.space_group_name_H-M   'P 1'
#
loop_
_entity.id
_entity.type
_entity.pdbx_description
1 polymer ?
#
loop_
_entity_poly.entity_id
_entity_poly.type
_entity_poly.pdbx_seq_one_letter_code
_entity_poly.pdbx_strand_id
1 'polypeptide(L)'
;MSDLPRITTFAWVPPFARGFVRDLRARWAFEEVGQAYAVDLIDAPYAKSPAHRRFQPFGQVPTYSDADVEIFESGAIALHICETGGALIPADPAAKIRAVQWLIAALNSVEPFVMSLAVNDVFEADRAWSAMRRPKVIEDLDARLHDLAAALGDRTWLDGDDFTVGDLMMVSVLGGLRGTGVLDTWPTLAAYVARGEARPAHRKAMADHLAVYTDQAAA
;
A
#
# COMPACT_ATOMS: atom_id res chain seq x y z
N MET A 1 -8.58 29.58 6.95
CA MET A 1 -8.67 28.13 7.20
C MET A 1 -7.70 27.51 6.22
N SER A 2 -6.63 26.87 6.66
CA SER A 2 -5.74 26.13 5.75
C SER A 2 -6.57 25.02 5.11
N ASP A 3 -6.54 24.93 3.80
CA ASP A 3 -7.18 23.80 3.11
C ASP A 3 -6.55 22.49 3.58
N LEU A 4 -7.39 21.48 3.85
CA LEU A 4 -6.91 20.15 4.23
C LEU A 4 -6.10 19.56 3.07
N PRO A 5 -5.03 18.80 3.36
CA PRO A 5 -4.38 18.00 2.34
C PRO A 5 -5.39 17.02 1.71
N ARG A 6 -5.20 16.75 0.43
CA ARG A 6 -6.14 15.98 -0.39
C ARG A 6 -5.46 14.80 -1.03
N ILE A 7 -6.16 13.69 -1.11
CA ILE A 7 -5.75 12.53 -1.91
C ILE A 7 -6.84 12.14 -2.90
N THR A 8 -6.44 11.60 -4.05
CA THR A 8 -7.40 11.01 -5.00
C THR A 8 -7.56 9.52 -4.78
N THR A 9 -8.78 9.01 -4.97
CA THR A 9 -9.06 7.59 -5.12
C THR A 9 -10.14 7.34 -6.16
N PHE A 10 -10.31 6.07 -6.58
CA PHE A 10 -11.42 5.71 -7.45
C PHE A 10 -12.74 5.73 -6.70
N ALA A 11 -13.75 6.35 -7.31
CA ALA A 11 -15.13 6.32 -6.84
C ALA A 11 -15.70 4.88 -6.81
N TRP A 12 -15.29 4.06 -7.77
CA TRP A 12 -15.72 2.68 -7.89
C TRP A 12 -14.56 1.77 -8.32
N VAL A 13 -14.53 0.57 -7.74
CA VAL A 13 -13.66 -0.53 -8.17
C VAL A 13 -14.41 -1.86 -8.08
N PRO A 14 -14.04 -2.87 -8.87
CA PRO A 14 -14.60 -4.21 -8.73
C PRO A 14 -14.46 -4.75 -7.30
N PRO A 15 -15.38 -5.60 -6.82
CA PRO A 15 -15.34 -6.12 -5.45
C PRO A 15 -13.99 -6.73 -5.03
N PHE A 16 -13.31 -7.43 -5.93
CA PHE A 16 -12.00 -8.04 -5.66
C PHE A 16 -10.89 -7.00 -5.41
N ALA A 17 -11.03 -5.76 -5.89
CA ALA A 17 -10.05 -4.69 -5.72
C ALA A 17 -10.27 -3.85 -4.46
N ARG A 18 -11.43 -4.01 -3.78
CA ARG A 18 -11.74 -3.27 -2.55
C ARG A 18 -10.78 -3.70 -1.43
N GLY A 19 -10.20 -2.73 -0.76
CA GLY A 19 -9.16 -2.96 0.26
C GLY A 19 -7.73 -3.13 -0.30
N PHE A 20 -7.55 -2.98 -1.64
CA PHE A 20 -6.26 -3.12 -2.30
C PHE A 20 -5.83 -1.88 -3.11
N VAL A 21 -6.71 -0.89 -3.26
CA VAL A 21 -6.35 0.36 -3.94
C VAL A 21 -5.32 1.13 -3.12
N ARG A 22 -4.30 1.66 -3.79
CA ARG A 22 -3.09 2.19 -3.13
C ARG A 22 -3.29 3.48 -2.33
N ASP A 23 -4.44 4.15 -2.44
CA ASP A 23 -4.81 5.27 -1.55
C ASP A 23 -4.90 4.83 -0.08
N LEU A 24 -5.15 3.55 0.21
CA LEU A 24 -5.13 3.00 1.55
C LEU A 24 -3.80 3.29 2.28
N ARG A 25 -2.66 3.29 1.56
CA ARG A 25 -1.34 3.60 2.13
C ARG A 25 -1.25 5.05 2.65
N ALA A 26 -1.77 5.98 1.86
CA ALA A 26 -1.84 7.39 2.25
C ALA A 26 -2.82 7.61 3.40
N ARG A 27 -4.01 6.99 3.35
CA ARG A 27 -4.98 7.02 4.44
C ARG A 27 -4.37 6.52 5.75
N TRP A 28 -3.69 5.37 5.67
CA TRP A 28 -3.03 4.81 6.86
C TRP A 28 -1.95 5.74 7.41
N ALA A 29 -1.12 6.35 6.55
CA ALA A 29 -0.13 7.34 6.97
C ALA A 29 -0.80 8.54 7.69
N PHE A 30 -1.90 9.08 7.15
CA PHE A 30 -2.65 10.15 7.78
C PHE A 30 -3.20 9.78 9.16
N GLU A 31 -3.74 8.57 9.31
CA GLU A 31 -4.25 8.08 10.60
C GLU A 31 -3.11 7.87 11.62
N GLU A 32 -1.92 7.46 11.20
CA GLU A 32 -0.75 7.31 12.09
C GLU A 32 -0.23 8.66 12.57
N VAL A 33 -0.29 9.72 11.76
CA VAL A 33 0.12 11.07 12.17
C VAL A 33 -1.01 11.86 12.83
N GLY A 34 -2.25 11.35 12.80
CA GLY A 34 -3.41 12.03 13.38
C GLY A 34 -3.84 13.30 12.61
N GLN A 35 -3.53 13.37 11.30
CA GLN A 35 -3.85 14.54 10.47
C GLN A 35 -5.14 14.31 9.68
N ALA A 36 -6.07 15.29 9.76
CA ALA A 36 -7.26 15.30 8.93
C ALA A 36 -6.91 15.55 7.45
N TYR A 37 -7.61 14.91 6.54
CA TYR A 37 -7.44 15.00 5.10
C TYR A 37 -8.77 14.93 4.35
N ALA A 38 -8.78 15.37 3.10
CA ALA A 38 -9.92 15.24 2.20
C ALA A 38 -9.63 14.19 1.11
N VAL A 39 -10.70 13.61 0.55
CA VAL A 39 -10.61 12.59 -0.50
C VAL A 39 -11.39 13.05 -1.72
N ASP A 40 -10.71 13.11 -2.87
CA ASP A 40 -11.30 13.39 -4.16
C ASP A 40 -11.59 12.09 -4.89
N LEU A 41 -12.88 11.85 -5.16
CA LEU A 41 -13.32 10.66 -5.89
C LEU A 41 -13.26 10.91 -7.39
N ILE A 42 -12.56 10.05 -8.12
CA ILE A 42 -12.46 10.09 -9.58
C ILE A 42 -12.89 8.75 -10.19
N ASP A 43 -13.28 8.77 -11.45
CA ASP A 43 -13.52 7.54 -12.21
C ASP A 43 -12.31 7.11 -13.03
N ALA A 44 -12.34 5.87 -13.52
CA ALA A 44 -11.23 5.33 -14.31
C ALA A 44 -11.01 6.06 -15.66
N PRO A 45 -12.04 6.53 -16.39
CA PRO A 45 -11.88 7.40 -17.55
C PRO A 45 -11.17 8.72 -17.22
N TYR A 46 -11.56 9.40 -16.13
CA TYR A 46 -10.92 10.65 -15.72
C TYR A 46 -9.45 10.44 -15.35
N ALA A 47 -9.11 9.35 -14.67
CA ALA A 47 -7.72 9.02 -14.36
C ALA A 47 -6.83 8.92 -15.61
N LYS A 48 -7.39 8.59 -16.78
CA LYS A 48 -6.68 8.53 -18.07
C LYS A 48 -6.73 9.84 -18.86
N SER A 49 -7.46 10.84 -18.39
CA SER A 49 -7.59 12.14 -19.05
C SER A 49 -6.30 12.96 -19.01
N PRO A 50 -6.10 13.89 -19.98
CA PRO A 50 -4.98 14.84 -19.92
C PRO A 50 -5.00 15.71 -18.66
N ALA A 51 -6.18 16.00 -18.10
CA ALA A 51 -6.33 16.79 -16.89
C ALA A 51 -5.69 16.11 -15.69
N HIS A 52 -6.01 14.83 -15.45
CA HIS A 52 -5.41 14.07 -14.34
C HIS A 52 -3.94 13.74 -14.60
N ARG A 53 -3.56 13.42 -15.85
CA ARG A 53 -2.18 13.06 -16.19
C ARG A 53 -1.15 14.18 -16.02
N ARG A 54 -1.58 15.42 -15.83
CA ARG A 54 -0.68 16.52 -15.41
C ARG A 54 -0.14 16.32 -14.00
N PHE A 55 -0.92 15.65 -13.12
CA PHE A 55 -0.56 15.38 -11.73
C PHE A 55 0.00 13.96 -11.57
N GLN A 56 -0.56 13.00 -12.31
CA GLN A 56 -0.15 11.59 -12.26
C GLN A 56 0.06 11.06 -13.69
N PRO A 57 1.29 11.10 -14.22
CA PRO A 57 1.57 10.84 -15.63
C PRO A 57 1.18 9.44 -16.10
N PHE A 58 1.09 8.46 -15.19
CA PHE A 58 0.69 7.09 -15.51
C PHE A 58 -0.83 6.89 -15.48
N GLY A 59 -1.61 7.92 -15.09
CA GLY A 59 -3.08 7.86 -15.03
C GLY A 59 -3.58 6.87 -13.97
N GLN A 60 -3.02 6.96 -12.77
CA GLN A 60 -3.32 6.10 -11.62
C GLN A 60 -3.79 6.94 -10.42
N VAL A 61 -4.13 6.29 -9.33
CA VAL A 61 -4.39 6.84 -8.00
C VAL A 61 -3.45 6.17 -6.99
N PRO A 62 -3.10 6.83 -5.87
CA PRO A 62 -3.47 8.19 -5.48
C PRO A 62 -2.57 9.26 -6.10
N THR A 63 -3.06 10.51 -6.10
CA THR A 63 -2.26 11.72 -6.03
C THR A 63 -2.44 12.35 -4.66
N TYR A 64 -1.55 13.24 -4.27
CA TYR A 64 -1.61 14.06 -3.07
C TYR A 64 -1.41 15.51 -3.45
N SER A 65 -2.11 16.42 -2.77
CA SER A 65 -1.87 17.86 -2.86
C SER A 65 -2.17 18.54 -1.53
N ASP A 66 -1.37 19.55 -1.20
CA ASP A 66 -1.59 20.52 -0.15
C ASP A 66 -1.25 21.94 -0.63
N ALA A 67 -1.02 22.88 0.29
CA ALA A 67 -0.67 24.27 -0.07
C ALA A 67 0.72 24.40 -0.73
N ASP A 68 1.63 23.44 -0.49
CA ASP A 68 3.05 23.56 -0.83
C ASP A 68 3.46 22.62 -1.96
N VAL A 69 2.84 21.40 -2.04
CA VAL A 69 3.26 20.37 -3.00
C VAL A 69 2.09 19.63 -3.63
N GLU A 70 2.33 19.17 -4.86
CA GLU A 70 1.52 18.17 -5.57
C GLU A 70 2.43 16.99 -5.92
N ILE A 71 2.13 15.78 -5.43
CA ILE A 71 2.95 14.60 -5.65
C ILE A 71 2.10 13.37 -6.00
N PHE A 72 2.75 12.40 -6.64
CA PHE A 72 2.22 11.08 -6.92
C PHE A 72 3.20 10.02 -6.39
N GLU A 73 2.92 8.74 -6.58
CA GLU A 73 3.52 7.56 -5.96
C GLU A 73 3.10 7.39 -4.49
N SER A 74 2.38 6.32 -4.21
CA SER A 74 1.86 6.04 -2.86
C SER A 74 2.96 5.94 -1.79
N GLY A 75 4.17 5.52 -2.18
CA GLY A 75 5.33 5.50 -1.30
C GLY A 75 5.86 6.89 -0.97
N ALA A 76 5.98 7.76 -1.98
CA ALA A 76 6.39 9.15 -1.78
C ALA A 76 5.36 9.92 -0.95
N ILE A 77 4.07 9.69 -1.21
CA ILE A 77 2.96 10.29 -0.46
C ILE A 77 3.02 9.86 1.02
N ALA A 78 3.12 8.55 1.29
CA ALA A 78 3.20 8.05 2.67
C ALA A 78 4.43 8.61 3.40
N LEU A 79 5.60 8.65 2.73
CA LEU A 79 6.82 9.22 3.29
C LEU A 79 6.64 10.70 3.64
N HIS A 80 6.10 11.50 2.72
CA HIS A 80 5.85 12.93 2.92
C HIS A 80 4.90 13.17 4.11
N ILE A 81 3.78 12.45 4.19
CA ILE A 81 2.82 12.56 5.30
C ILE A 81 3.50 12.23 6.63
N CYS A 82 4.29 11.15 6.69
CA CYS A 82 4.98 10.74 7.91
C CYS A 82 6.08 11.73 8.33
N GLU A 83 6.82 12.29 7.38
CA GLU A 83 7.86 13.30 7.65
C GLU A 83 7.26 14.60 8.16
N THR A 84 6.24 15.12 7.50
CA THR A 84 5.59 16.39 7.88
C THR A 84 4.77 16.26 9.16
N GLY A 85 4.14 15.10 9.38
CA GLY A 85 3.38 14.79 10.59
C GLY A 85 4.21 14.34 11.78
N GLY A 86 5.50 14.07 11.58
CA GLY A 86 6.43 13.71 12.66
C GLY A 86 6.21 12.32 13.27
N ALA A 87 5.63 11.36 12.54
CA ALA A 87 5.42 9.98 12.99
C ALA A 87 6.01 8.97 12.00
N LEU A 88 6.33 7.77 12.47
CA LEU A 88 6.86 6.64 11.69
C LEU A 88 8.23 6.90 11.01
N ILE A 89 8.84 8.03 11.31
CA ILE A 89 10.18 8.41 10.82
C ILE A 89 11.10 8.56 12.04
N PRO A 90 12.09 7.69 12.18
CA PRO A 90 13.06 7.82 13.28
C PRO A 90 13.80 9.16 13.22
N ALA A 91 14.09 9.74 14.41
CA ALA A 91 14.86 10.98 14.50
C ALA A 91 16.36 10.78 14.20
N ASP A 92 16.89 9.58 14.49
CA ASP A 92 18.28 9.24 14.14
C ASP A 92 18.45 9.13 12.62
N PRO A 93 19.42 9.85 12.01
CA PRO A 93 19.58 9.86 10.55
C PRO A 93 19.86 8.47 9.95
N ALA A 94 20.59 7.60 10.66
CA ALA A 94 20.89 6.26 10.18
C ALA A 94 19.63 5.35 10.24
N ALA A 95 18.83 5.45 11.29
CA ALA A 95 17.55 4.75 11.38
C ALA A 95 16.54 5.30 10.37
N LYS A 96 16.51 6.62 10.16
CA LYS A 96 15.66 7.24 9.13
C LYS A 96 15.94 6.66 7.75
N ILE A 97 17.20 6.59 7.33
CA ILE A 97 17.53 6.04 5.99
C ILE A 97 17.21 4.55 5.90
N ARG A 98 17.31 3.77 6.99
CA ARG A 98 16.88 2.37 6.99
C ARG A 98 15.37 2.22 6.86
N ALA A 99 14.57 3.08 7.50
CA ALA A 99 13.11 3.11 7.33
C ALA A 99 12.73 3.40 5.85
N VAL A 100 13.40 4.38 5.22
CA VAL A 100 13.23 4.68 3.78
C VAL A 100 13.70 3.51 2.91
N GLN A 101 14.82 2.85 3.26
CA GLN A 101 15.30 1.66 2.56
C GLN A 101 14.23 0.56 2.56
N TRP A 102 13.58 0.29 3.70
CA TRP A 102 12.52 -0.72 3.78
C TRP A 102 11.26 -0.32 3.01
N LEU A 103 10.91 0.97 2.99
CA LEU A 103 9.83 1.47 2.13
C LEU A 103 10.12 1.20 0.65
N ILE A 104 11.34 1.52 0.19
CA ILE A 104 11.75 1.28 -1.21
C ILE A 104 11.82 -0.22 -1.49
N ALA A 105 12.35 -1.02 -0.56
CA ALA A 105 12.42 -2.47 -0.71
C ALA A 105 11.03 -3.10 -0.82
N ALA A 106 10.04 -2.62 -0.07
CA ALA A 106 8.66 -3.08 -0.18
C ALA A 106 8.12 -2.89 -1.61
N LEU A 107 8.35 -1.70 -2.20
CA LEU A 107 7.82 -1.36 -3.52
C LEU A 107 8.60 -2.01 -4.68
N ASN A 108 9.94 -2.08 -4.57
CA ASN A 108 10.78 -2.52 -5.68
C ASN A 108 11.18 -3.99 -5.60
N SER A 109 11.32 -4.53 -4.38
CA SER A 109 11.87 -5.88 -4.19
C SER A 109 10.82 -6.92 -3.82
N VAL A 110 9.66 -6.49 -3.31
CA VAL A 110 8.58 -7.41 -2.88
C VAL A 110 7.32 -7.21 -3.72
N GLU A 111 6.81 -5.99 -3.86
CA GLU A 111 5.55 -5.71 -4.57
C GLU A 111 5.49 -6.28 -5.99
N PRO A 112 6.55 -6.24 -6.82
CA PRO A 112 6.49 -6.81 -8.18
C PRO A 112 6.14 -8.30 -8.19
N PHE A 113 6.59 -9.07 -7.21
CA PHE A 113 6.29 -10.50 -7.09
C PHE A 113 4.85 -10.74 -6.60
N VAL A 114 4.40 -9.97 -5.62
CA VAL A 114 3.00 -9.96 -5.17
C VAL A 114 2.06 -9.58 -6.32
N MET A 115 2.40 -8.55 -7.07
CA MET A 115 1.63 -8.13 -8.25
C MET A 115 1.68 -9.15 -9.38
N SER A 116 2.80 -9.87 -9.57
CA SER A 116 2.88 -10.95 -10.57
C SER A 116 1.85 -12.06 -10.29
N LEU A 117 1.65 -12.41 -9.01
CA LEU A 117 0.60 -13.36 -8.62
C LEU A 117 -0.80 -12.78 -8.87
N ALA A 118 -1.05 -11.54 -8.47
CA ALA A 118 -2.35 -10.89 -8.71
C ALA A 118 -2.67 -10.76 -10.20
N VAL A 119 -1.69 -10.42 -11.04
CA VAL A 119 -1.85 -10.39 -12.50
C VAL A 119 -2.22 -11.77 -13.01
N ASN A 120 -1.50 -12.82 -12.58
CA ASN A 120 -1.72 -14.17 -13.04
C ASN A 120 -3.09 -14.72 -12.61
N ASP A 121 -3.45 -14.57 -11.32
CA ASP A 121 -4.59 -15.26 -10.71
C ASP A 121 -5.90 -14.45 -10.80
N VAL A 122 -5.83 -13.12 -11.06
CA VAL A 122 -7.00 -12.24 -11.07
C VAL A 122 -7.18 -11.54 -12.42
N PHE A 123 -6.18 -10.78 -12.89
CA PHE A 123 -6.33 -9.94 -14.09
C PHE A 123 -6.23 -10.72 -15.40
N GLU A 124 -5.49 -11.82 -15.41
CA GLU A 124 -5.22 -12.65 -16.58
C GLU A 124 -5.55 -14.13 -16.32
N ALA A 125 -6.42 -14.42 -15.35
CA ALA A 125 -6.82 -15.77 -14.97
C ALA A 125 -7.47 -16.56 -16.12
N ASP A 126 -8.11 -15.89 -17.05
CA ASP A 126 -8.76 -16.46 -18.24
C ASP A 126 -7.79 -16.78 -19.39
N ARG A 127 -6.51 -16.37 -19.28
CA ARG A 127 -5.53 -16.59 -20.31
C ARG A 127 -5.05 -18.04 -20.32
N ALA A 128 -4.95 -18.64 -21.52
CA ALA A 128 -4.55 -20.04 -21.70
C ALA A 128 -3.17 -20.38 -21.08
N TRP A 129 -2.29 -19.40 -20.98
CA TRP A 129 -0.96 -19.56 -20.40
C TRP A 129 -0.88 -19.37 -18.87
N SER A 130 -1.94 -18.84 -18.24
CA SER A 130 -1.95 -18.50 -16.81
C SER A 130 -1.64 -19.71 -15.92
N ALA A 131 -2.31 -20.85 -16.17
CA ALA A 131 -2.08 -22.08 -15.41
C ALA A 131 -0.64 -22.60 -15.53
N MET A 132 -0.03 -22.48 -16.72
CA MET A 132 1.36 -22.92 -16.95
C MET A 132 2.39 -21.98 -16.29
N ARG A 133 2.10 -20.69 -16.22
CA ARG A 133 2.98 -19.67 -15.61
C ARG A 133 2.96 -19.70 -14.09
N ARG A 134 1.79 -20.03 -13.50
CA ARG A 134 1.56 -19.96 -12.06
C ARG A 134 2.62 -20.61 -11.18
N PRO A 135 3.10 -21.84 -11.47
CA PRO A 135 4.15 -22.45 -10.65
C PRO A 135 5.41 -21.60 -10.52
N LYS A 136 5.84 -20.98 -11.64
CA LYS A 136 7.03 -20.11 -11.63
C LYS A 136 6.78 -18.80 -10.86
N VAL A 137 5.58 -18.24 -10.98
CA VAL A 137 5.18 -17.04 -10.22
C VAL A 137 5.22 -17.31 -8.72
N ILE A 138 4.74 -18.48 -8.28
CA ILE A 138 4.78 -18.88 -6.86
C ILE A 138 6.22 -19.10 -6.41
N GLU A 139 7.04 -19.83 -7.19
CA GLU A 139 8.45 -20.07 -6.87
C GLU A 139 9.22 -18.74 -6.66
N ASP A 140 9.04 -17.77 -7.56
CA ASP A 140 9.71 -16.48 -7.48
C ASP A 140 9.24 -15.66 -6.27
N LEU A 141 7.94 -15.70 -5.97
CA LEU A 141 7.37 -15.05 -4.80
C LEU A 141 7.88 -15.71 -3.51
N ASP A 142 7.85 -17.04 -3.42
CA ASP A 142 8.33 -17.80 -2.25
C ASP A 142 9.81 -17.51 -1.96
N ALA A 143 10.66 -17.44 -2.99
CA ALA A 143 12.05 -17.08 -2.82
C ALA A 143 12.18 -15.68 -2.18
N ARG A 144 11.35 -14.73 -2.61
CA ARG A 144 11.34 -13.37 -2.07
C ARG A 144 10.81 -13.30 -0.64
N LEU A 145 9.76 -14.07 -0.33
CA LEU A 145 9.22 -14.16 1.02
C LEU A 145 10.20 -14.86 1.99
N HIS A 146 10.96 -15.84 1.51
CA HIS A 146 12.04 -16.47 2.27
C HIS A 146 13.10 -15.44 2.69
N ASP A 147 13.59 -14.63 1.74
CA ASP A 147 14.58 -13.59 2.00
C ASP A 147 14.04 -12.55 3.02
N LEU A 148 12.78 -12.15 2.86
CA LEU A 148 12.13 -11.19 3.75
C LEU A 148 11.93 -11.78 5.16
N ALA A 149 11.51 -13.04 5.27
CA ALA A 149 11.34 -13.71 6.55
C ALA A 149 12.68 -13.86 7.28
N ALA A 150 13.74 -14.22 6.56
CA ALA A 150 15.10 -14.28 7.12
C ALA A 150 15.59 -12.89 7.57
N ALA A 151 15.31 -11.85 6.78
CA ALA A 151 15.64 -10.48 7.14
C ALA A 151 14.84 -9.96 8.34
N LEU A 152 13.59 -10.33 8.48
CA LEU A 152 12.78 -9.99 9.67
C LEU A 152 13.29 -10.73 10.92
N GLY A 153 13.56 -12.03 10.81
CA GLY A 153 13.99 -12.88 11.92
C GLY A 153 12.98 -12.84 13.07
N ASP A 154 13.50 -12.72 14.30
CA ASP A 154 12.68 -12.65 15.52
C ASP A 154 12.28 -11.22 15.91
N ARG A 155 12.57 -10.21 15.06
CA ARG A 155 12.25 -8.82 15.37
C ARG A 155 10.75 -8.54 15.27
N THR A 156 10.33 -7.55 16.04
CA THR A 156 8.94 -7.07 16.00
C THR A 156 8.63 -6.40 14.65
N TRP A 157 9.57 -5.54 14.17
CA TRP A 157 9.46 -4.79 12.93
C TRP A 157 10.78 -4.86 12.14
N LEU A 158 10.77 -4.43 10.91
CA LEU A 158 11.90 -4.60 9.98
C LEU A 158 13.22 -3.95 10.46
N ASP A 159 13.13 -2.84 11.18
CA ASP A 159 14.31 -2.14 11.73
C ASP A 159 14.40 -2.20 13.28
N GLY A 160 13.70 -3.15 13.92
CA GLY A 160 13.78 -3.36 15.37
C GLY A 160 12.41 -3.35 16.05
N ASP A 161 12.26 -2.55 17.11
CA ASP A 161 11.08 -2.55 17.97
C ASP A 161 10.04 -1.50 17.57
N ASP A 162 10.44 -0.49 16.81
CA ASP A 162 9.58 0.60 16.39
C ASP A 162 8.97 0.37 15.01
N PHE A 163 7.65 0.60 14.90
CA PHE A 163 6.94 0.59 13.63
C PHE A 163 7.28 1.84 12.81
N THR A 164 7.77 1.66 11.60
CA THR A 164 8.20 2.75 10.70
C THR A 164 7.38 2.81 9.43
N VAL A 165 7.60 3.86 8.62
CA VAL A 165 7.01 3.96 7.28
C VAL A 165 7.41 2.79 6.36
N GLY A 166 8.56 2.17 6.60
CA GLY A 166 8.99 0.94 5.93
C GLY A 166 8.07 -0.23 6.23
N ASP A 167 7.68 -0.39 7.50
CA ASP A 167 6.73 -1.43 7.92
C ASP A 167 5.33 -1.16 7.40
N LEU A 168 4.86 0.09 7.46
CA LEU A 168 3.58 0.49 6.85
C LEU A 168 3.51 0.03 5.40
N MET A 169 4.56 0.31 4.63
CA MET A 169 4.60 -0.06 3.21
C MET A 169 4.70 -1.56 3.01
N MET A 170 5.55 -2.26 3.77
CA MET A 170 5.72 -3.71 3.64
C MET A 170 4.45 -4.47 4.03
N VAL A 171 3.79 -4.09 5.14
CA VAL A 171 2.49 -4.68 5.53
C VAL A 171 1.44 -4.44 4.44
N SER A 172 1.38 -3.22 3.88
CA SER A 172 0.45 -2.91 2.77
C SER A 172 0.70 -3.78 1.53
N VAL A 173 1.97 -4.02 1.19
CA VAL A 173 2.35 -4.86 0.05
C VAL A 173 1.99 -6.32 0.30
N LEU A 174 2.37 -6.88 1.46
CA LEU A 174 2.05 -8.26 1.82
C LEU A 174 0.54 -8.48 2.00
N GLY A 175 -0.20 -7.45 2.41
CA GLY A 175 -1.67 -7.44 2.43
C GLY A 175 -2.29 -7.79 1.07
N GLY A 176 -1.57 -7.54 -0.04
CA GLY A 176 -1.95 -7.98 -1.39
C GLY A 176 -2.04 -9.51 -1.57
N LEU A 177 -1.46 -10.28 -0.64
CA LEU A 177 -1.55 -11.74 -0.61
C LEU A 177 -2.77 -12.26 0.19
N ARG A 178 -3.60 -11.37 0.73
CA ARG A 178 -4.78 -11.75 1.51
C ARG A 178 -5.73 -12.61 0.67
N GLY A 179 -6.13 -13.74 1.24
CA GLY A 179 -7.04 -14.70 0.59
C GLY A 179 -6.40 -15.59 -0.47
N THR A 180 -5.09 -15.48 -0.75
CA THR A 180 -4.39 -16.34 -1.71
C THR A 180 -3.90 -17.67 -1.10
N GLY A 181 -3.83 -17.77 0.24
CA GLY A 181 -3.23 -18.90 0.96
C GLY A 181 -1.70 -18.87 1.03
N VAL A 182 -1.04 -17.95 0.33
CA VAL A 182 0.44 -17.89 0.29
C VAL A 182 1.03 -17.58 1.67
N LEU A 183 0.46 -16.60 2.37
CA LEU A 183 0.97 -16.23 3.71
C LEU A 183 0.79 -17.34 4.75
N ASP A 184 -0.12 -18.29 4.54
CA ASP A 184 -0.34 -19.41 5.47
C ASP A 184 0.90 -20.31 5.59
N THR A 185 1.73 -20.33 4.54
CA THR A 185 3.01 -21.07 4.52
C THR A 185 4.16 -20.30 5.17
N TRP A 186 3.94 -19.01 5.53
CA TRP A 186 4.93 -18.10 6.12
C TRP A 186 4.46 -17.54 7.47
N PRO A 187 4.43 -18.35 8.56
CA PRO A 187 3.85 -17.92 9.85
C PRO A 187 4.45 -16.64 10.42
N THR A 188 5.76 -16.44 10.28
CA THR A 188 6.46 -15.22 10.72
C THR A 188 5.93 -13.99 9.99
N LEU A 189 5.79 -14.06 8.66
CA LEU A 189 5.27 -12.94 7.85
C LEU A 189 3.76 -12.76 8.08
N ALA A 190 3.01 -13.83 8.23
CA ALA A 190 1.58 -13.75 8.57
C ALA A 190 1.37 -13.02 9.92
N ALA A 191 2.16 -13.37 10.94
CA ALA A 191 2.12 -12.69 12.23
C ALA A 191 2.55 -11.22 12.16
N TYR A 192 3.56 -10.91 11.34
CA TYR A 192 4.00 -9.54 11.07
C TYR A 192 2.89 -8.71 10.41
N VAL A 193 2.25 -9.22 9.35
CA VAL A 193 1.12 -8.55 8.68
C VAL A 193 -0.04 -8.36 9.66
N ALA A 194 -0.45 -9.40 10.37
CA ALA A 194 -1.54 -9.31 11.34
C ALA A 194 -1.28 -8.26 12.43
N ARG A 195 -0.04 -8.12 12.90
CA ARG A 195 0.37 -7.10 13.86
C ARG A 195 0.22 -5.70 13.29
N GLY A 196 0.65 -5.47 12.04
CA GLY A 196 0.49 -4.18 11.35
C GLY A 196 -0.98 -3.83 11.13
N GLU A 197 -1.78 -4.79 10.64
CA GLU A 197 -3.22 -4.60 10.40
C GLU A 197 -4.03 -4.43 11.69
N ALA A 198 -3.52 -4.91 12.83
CA ALA A 198 -4.15 -4.71 14.13
C ALA A 198 -4.00 -3.29 14.67
N ARG A 199 -3.13 -2.44 14.09
CA ARG A 199 -2.97 -1.05 14.52
C ARG A 199 -4.30 -0.28 14.36
N PRO A 200 -4.68 0.56 15.35
CA PRO A 200 -5.92 1.35 15.26
C PRO A 200 -5.99 2.22 14.00
N ALA A 201 -4.85 2.84 13.62
CA ALA A 201 -4.73 3.66 12.42
C ALA A 201 -5.01 2.88 11.14
N HIS A 202 -4.47 1.65 11.00
CA HIS A 202 -4.78 0.78 9.85
C HIS A 202 -6.26 0.41 9.78
N ARG A 203 -6.85 0.00 10.92
CA ARG A 203 -8.27 -0.38 10.97
C ARG A 203 -9.19 0.76 10.57
N LYS A 204 -8.88 1.98 11.03
CA LYS A 204 -9.65 3.17 10.65
C LYS A 204 -9.48 3.49 9.17
N ALA A 205 -8.24 3.52 8.67
CA ALA A 205 -7.95 3.77 7.26
C ALA A 205 -8.66 2.76 6.34
N MET A 206 -8.67 1.48 6.72
CA MET A 206 -9.37 0.42 5.98
C MET A 206 -10.89 0.62 6.00
N ALA A 207 -11.46 0.96 7.15
CA ALA A 207 -12.90 1.21 7.28
C ALA A 207 -13.33 2.40 6.39
N ASP A 208 -12.60 3.52 6.45
CA ASP A 208 -12.87 4.71 5.64
C ASP A 208 -12.66 4.45 4.14
N HIS A 209 -11.68 3.62 3.79
CA HIS A 209 -11.44 3.20 2.42
C HIS A 209 -12.60 2.36 1.88
N LEU A 210 -13.09 1.39 2.65
CA LEU A 210 -14.20 0.52 2.22
C LEU A 210 -15.54 1.27 2.18
N ALA A 211 -15.74 2.26 3.04
CA ALA A 211 -16.96 3.09 3.06
C ALA A 211 -17.21 3.80 1.72
N VAL A 212 -16.14 4.20 1.00
CA VAL A 212 -16.25 4.80 -0.34
C VAL A 212 -17.07 3.93 -1.31
N TYR A 213 -16.98 2.61 -1.18
CA TYR A 213 -17.60 1.66 -2.12
C TYR A 213 -18.98 1.15 -1.67
N THR A 214 -19.34 1.33 -0.39
CA THR A 214 -20.64 0.91 0.14
C THR A 214 -21.75 1.90 -0.21
N ASP A 215 -21.46 3.19 -0.19
CA ASP A 215 -22.45 4.25 -0.44
C ASP A 215 -22.90 4.29 -1.92
N GLN A 216 -22.12 3.71 -2.83
CA GLN A 216 -22.46 3.66 -4.26
C GLN A 216 -23.21 2.39 -4.70
N ALA A 217 -23.26 1.37 -3.86
CA ALA A 217 -24.05 0.16 -4.14
C ALA A 217 -25.57 0.39 -3.89
N ALA A 218 -25.94 1.54 -3.30
CA ALA A 218 -27.32 1.91 -2.98
C ALA A 218 -27.91 2.97 -3.92
N ALA A 219 -27.17 3.42 -4.95
CA ALA A 219 -27.59 4.37 -5.98
C ALA A 219 -27.69 3.70 -7.35
#